data_1935056dd4ecf1a4a3883f371d1cec46
#
_entry.id   1935056dd4ecf1a4a3883f371d1cec46
#
_cell.length_a   1.000
_cell.length_b   1.000
_cell.length_c   1.000
_cell.angle_alpha   90.00
_cell.angle_beta   90.00
_cell.angle_gamma   90.00
#
_symmetry.space_group_name_H-M   'P 1'
#
loop_
_entity.id
_entity.type
_entity.pdbx_description
1 polymer ?
#
loop_
_entity_poly.entity_id
_entity_poly.type
_entity_poly.pdbx_seq_one_letter_code
_entity_poly.pdbx_strand_id
1 'polypeptide(L)'
;HDIVKLIPTGWQYPEDTCVQIILEGKEYKTDNFKETPWRQTAEILVNGEPKGILEVSYLQEKPAKDEGPFYLEERTLIDVLAKFLGEMIELKVAKKIE
;
A
#
# COMPACT_ATOMS: atom_id res chain seq x y z
N HIS A 1 -1.69 -9.50 -8.15
CA HIS A 1 -2.65 -10.17 -7.33
C HIS A 1 -3.87 -9.28 -7.08
N ASP A 2 -5.02 -9.89 -6.88
CA ASP A 2 -6.30 -9.14 -6.86
C ASP A 2 -6.45 -8.19 -5.68
N ILE A 3 -5.72 -8.41 -4.58
CA ILE A 3 -5.82 -7.54 -3.41
C ILE A 3 -5.45 -6.10 -3.74
N VAL A 4 -4.53 -5.90 -4.67
CA VAL A 4 -4.11 -4.57 -5.10
C VAL A 4 -5.28 -3.75 -5.62
N LYS A 5 -6.22 -4.40 -6.30
CA LYS A 5 -7.38 -3.74 -6.92
C LYS A 5 -8.39 -3.24 -5.91
N LEU A 6 -8.40 -3.82 -4.70
CA LEU A 6 -9.35 -3.43 -3.66
C LEU A 6 -8.86 -2.24 -2.85
N ILE A 7 -7.55 -2.03 -2.79
CA ILE A 7 -6.96 -1.00 -1.91
C ILE A 7 -7.44 0.41 -2.27
N PRO A 8 -7.52 0.83 -3.55
CA PRO A 8 -7.95 2.19 -3.87
C PRO A 8 -9.32 2.57 -3.32
N THR A 9 -10.20 1.59 -3.10
CA THR A 9 -11.56 1.87 -2.61
C THR A 9 -11.58 2.49 -1.22
N GLY A 10 -10.49 2.40 -0.47
CA GLY A 10 -10.38 3.00 0.85
C GLY A 10 -9.95 4.46 0.85
N TRP A 11 -9.59 5.01 -0.30
CA TRP A 11 -9.11 6.39 -0.41
C TRP A 11 -10.20 7.33 -0.91
N GLN A 12 -10.01 8.66 -0.70
CA GLN A 12 -11.06 9.63 -1.02
C GLN A 12 -11.36 9.75 -2.52
N TYR A 13 -10.42 9.38 -3.38
CA TYR A 13 -10.60 9.47 -4.83
C TYR A 13 -10.26 8.13 -5.47
N PRO A 14 -11.11 7.10 -5.29
CA PRO A 14 -10.74 5.76 -5.76
C PRO A 14 -10.42 5.69 -7.26
N GLU A 15 -11.11 6.49 -8.07
CA GLU A 15 -10.92 6.49 -9.53
C GLU A 15 -9.57 7.07 -9.94
N ASP A 16 -9.01 7.97 -9.11
CA ASP A 16 -7.73 8.62 -9.36
C ASP A 16 -6.62 8.04 -8.48
N THR A 17 -6.85 6.90 -7.87
CA THR A 17 -5.88 6.26 -6.98
C THR A 17 -5.25 5.06 -7.66
N CYS A 18 -3.92 4.98 -7.58
CA CYS A 18 -3.19 3.80 -8.03
C CYS A 18 -2.34 3.27 -6.89
N VAL A 19 -2.01 1.98 -6.96
CA VAL A 19 -1.34 1.28 -5.87
C VAL A 19 -0.23 0.41 -6.43
N GLN A 20 0.89 0.37 -5.71
CA GLN A 20 1.96 -0.58 -5.96
C GLN A 20 2.37 -1.23 -4.65
N ILE A 21 2.55 -2.54 -4.69
CA ILE A 21 3.15 -3.29 -3.59
C ILE A 21 4.44 -3.90 -4.12
N ILE A 22 5.55 -3.62 -3.47
CA ILE A 22 6.82 -4.30 -3.74
C ILE A 22 7.10 -5.16 -2.52
N LEU A 23 7.25 -6.46 -2.72
CA LEU A 23 7.40 -7.39 -1.61
C LEU A 23 8.36 -8.50 -2.02
N GLU A 24 9.50 -8.54 -1.35
CA GLU A 24 10.54 -9.54 -1.60
C GLU A 24 10.95 -9.60 -3.07
N GLY A 25 11.09 -8.45 -3.69
CA GLY A 25 11.52 -8.33 -5.08
C GLY A 25 10.42 -8.48 -6.13
N LYS A 26 9.20 -8.76 -5.71
CA LYS A 26 8.07 -8.88 -6.62
C LYS A 26 7.22 -7.62 -6.57
N GLU A 27 6.72 -7.22 -7.73
CA GLU A 27 5.85 -6.04 -7.85
C GLU A 27 4.42 -6.44 -8.16
N TYR A 28 3.49 -5.81 -7.46
CA TYR A 28 2.05 -5.96 -7.71
C TYR A 28 1.49 -4.56 -7.84
N LYS A 29 0.86 -4.25 -8.96
CA LYS A 29 0.35 -2.89 -9.23
C LYS A 29 -1.05 -2.92 -9.80
N THR A 30 -1.79 -1.83 -9.56
CA THR A 30 -3.04 -1.60 -10.29
C THR A 30 -2.70 -1.29 -11.75
N ASP A 31 -3.64 -1.56 -12.66
CA ASP A 31 -3.42 -1.35 -14.08
C ASP A 31 -3.12 0.10 -14.42
N ASN A 32 -3.64 1.02 -13.62
CA ASN A 32 -3.45 2.45 -13.81
C ASN A 32 -2.23 3.01 -13.08
N PHE A 33 -1.37 2.15 -12.52
CA PHE A 33 -0.26 2.62 -11.70
C PHE A 33 0.68 3.53 -12.48
N LYS A 34 1.03 4.66 -11.86
CA LYS A 34 1.93 5.66 -12.41
C LYS A 34 2.63 6.33 -11.24
N GLU A 35 3.90 6.61 -11.39
CA GLU A 35 4.62 7.35 -10.35
C GLU A 35 4.21 8.81 -10.38
N THR A 36 3.80 9.34 -9.23
CA THR A 36 3.43 10.74 -9.08
C THR A 36 4.01 11.28 -7.79
N PRO A 37 4.14 12.61 -7.67
CA PRO A 37 4.62 13.19 -6.41
C PRO A 37 3.57 13.13 -5.28
N TRP A 38 2.32 12.82 -5.59
CA TRP A 38 1.23 12.78 -4.60
C TRP A 38 1.06 11.36 -4.11
N ARG A 39 2.01 10.91 -3.29
CA ARG A 39 2.07 9.51 -2.87
C ARG A 39 2.24 9.39 -1.37
N GLN A 40 1.81 8.25 -0.88
CA GLN A 40 1.87 7.84 0.51
C GLN A 40 2.45 6.44 0.55
N THR A 41 3.39 6.19 1.43
CA THR A 41 4.05 4.88 1.51
C THR A 41 4.05 4.36 2.94
N ALA A 42 4.11 3.03 3.07
CA ALA A 42 4.31 2.37 4.35
C ALA A 42 5.17 1.13 4.13
N GLU A 43 6.10 0.89 5.06
CA GLU A 43 6.92 -0.31 5.00
C GLU A 43 6.12 -1.54 5.38
N ILE A 44 6.38 -2.65 4.69
CA ILE A 44 5.81 -3.94 5.03
C ILE A 44 6.86 -4.70 5.82
N LEU A 45 6.58 -4.93 7.10
CA LEU A 45 7.50 -5.63 7.99
C LEU A 45 7.09 -7.10 8.10
N VAL A 46 8.07 -7.98 7.99
CA VAL A 46 7.88 -9.43 8.18
C VAL A 46 8.81 -9.84 9.30
N ASN A 47 8.26 -10.27 10.41
CA ASN A 47 9.02 -10.61 11.62
C ASN A 47 9.93 -9.46 12.07
N GLY A 48 9.42 -8.23 11.96
CA GLY A 48 10.14 -7.03 12.37
C GLY A 48 11.15 -6.50 11.38
N GLU A 49 11.32 -7.15 10.22
CA GLU A 49 12.28 -6.70 9.21
C GLU A 49 11.56 -6.10 8.00
N PRO A 50 12.06 -4.98 7.45
CA PRO A 50 11.46 -4.39 6.26
C PRO A 50 11.70 -5.28 5.03
N LYS A 51 10.63 -5.81 4.47
CA LYS A 51 10.66 -6.72 3.33
C LYS A 51 9.96 -6.15 2.11
N GLY A 52 9.31 -5.01 2.24
CA GLY A 52 8.62 -4.42 1.12
C GLY A 52 8.03 -3.06 1.44
N ILE A 53 7.32 -2.52 0.46
CA ILE A 53 6.69 -1.21 0.55
C ILE A 53 5.30 -1.29 -0.07
N LEU A 54 4.34 -0.66 0.60
CA LEU A 54 3.02 -0.38 0.05
C LEU A 54 3.00 1.10 -0.34
N GLU A 55 2.68 1.39 -1.58
CA GLU A 55 2.60 2.76 -2.07
C GLU A 55 1.22 3.04 -2.64
N VAL A 56 0.61 4.12 -2.21
CA VAL A 56 -0.67 4.60 -2.73
C VAL A 56 -0.45 6.00 -3.28
N SER A 57 -0.85 6.25 -4.51
CA SER A 57 -0.62 7.52 -5.18
C SER A 57 -1.90 8.02 -5.81
N TYR A 58 -2.06 9.35 -5.85
CA TYR A 58 -3.10 9.97 -6.68
C TYR A 58 -2.52 10.28 -8.05
N LEU A 59 -3.31 10.03 -9.09
CA LEU A 59 -2.88 10.26 -10.47
C LEU A 59 -2.81 11.74 -10.83
N GLN A 60 -3.52 12.58 -10.08
CA GLN A 60 -3.59 14.01 -10.30
C GLN A 60 -3.45 14.75 -8.98
N GLU A 61 -3.05 16.01 -9.04
CA GLU A 61 -2.97 16.84 -7.85
C GLU A 61 -4.35 16.98 -7.20
N LYS A 62 -4.39 16.86 -5.87
CA LYS A 62 -5.60 17.02 -5.08
C LYS A 62 -5.34 18.04 -3.98
N PRO A 63 -6.40 18.65 -3.41
CA PRO A 63 -6.22 19.64 -2.34
C PRO A 63 -5.44 19.10 -1.17
N ALA A 64 -4.63 19.95 -0.54
CA ALA A 64 -3.79 19.55 0.59
C ALA A 64 -4.66 19.19 1.81
N LYS A 65 -4.24 18.17 2.52
CA LYS A 65 -4.85 17.67 3.75
C LYS A 65 -3.76 17.53 4.82
N ASP A 66 -3.83 16.50 5.64
CA ASP A 66 -2.89 16.31 6.75
C ASP A 66 -1.50 15.88 6.30
N GLU A 67 -1.42 15.05 5.27
CA GLU A 67 -0.16 14.57 4.72
C GLU A 67 -0.24 14.76 3.20
N GLY A 68 0.26 15.88 2.69
CA GLY A 68 0.06 16.23 1.30
C GLY A 68 -1.44 16.19 0.99
N PRO A 69 -1.89 15.46 -0.04
CA PRO A 69 -3.32 15.35 -0.34
C PRO A 69 -4.06 14.28 0.47
N PHE A 70 -3.43 13.70 1.50
CA PHE A 70 -3.98 12.57 2.23
C PHE A 70 -4.47 12.98 3.63
N TYR A 71 -5.62 12.44 4.04
CA TYR A 71 -6.11 12.61 5.41
C TYR A 71 -5.31 11.77 6.40
N LEU A 72 -5.37 12.16 7.67
CA LEU A 72 -4.77 11.37 8.74
C LEU A 72 -5.34 9.95 8.78
N GLU A 73 -6.63 9.82 8.53
CA GLU A 73 -7.28 8.49 8.45
C GLU A 73 -6.69 7.63 7.36
N GLU A 74 -6.27 8.24 6.25
CA GLU A 74 -5.65 7.51 5.15
C GLU A 74 -4.24 7.07 5.51
N ARG A 75 -3.51 7.89 6.28
CA ARG A 75 -2.22 7.46 6.83
C ARG A 75 -2.39 6.25 7.75
N THR A 76 -3.38 6.28 8.61
CA THR A 76 -3.69 5.16 9.49
C THR A 76 -4.05 3.92 8.67
N LEU A 77 -4.85 4.09 7.63
CA LEU A 77 -5.28 2.98 6.79
C LEU A 77 -4.11 2.30 6.09
N ILE A 78 -3.19 3.08 5.49
CA ILE A 78 -2.05 2.48 4.78
C ILE A 78 -1.14 1.74 5.74
N ASP A 79 -0.95 2.28 6.96
CA ASP A 79 -0.13 1.63 7.98
C ASP A 79 -0.75 0.29 8.41
N VAL A 80 -2.07 0.26 8.60
CA VAL A 80 -2.78 -0.97 8.96
C VAL A 80 -2.70 -2.00 7.83
N LEU A 81 -2.88 -1.56 6.60
CA LEU A 81 -2.79 -2.46 5.44
C LEU A 81 -1.40 -3.05 5.29
N ALA A 82 -0.35 -2.24 5.47
CA ALA A 82 1.02 -2.71 5.39
C ALA A 82 1.29 -3.76 6.48
N LYS A 83 0.80 -3.52 7.70
CA LYS A 83 0.94 -4.48 8.79
C LYS A 83 0.23 -5.78 8.47
N PHE A 84 -0.98 -5.70 7.93
CA PHE A 84 -1.74 -6.89 7.54
C PHE A 84 -1.01 -7.70 6.48
N LEU A 85 -0.45 -7.05 5.46
CA LEU A 85 0.31 -7.73 4.42
C LEU A 85 1.53 -8.45 4.99
N GLY A 86 2.24 -7.80 5.92
CA GLY A 86 3.37 -8.43 6.59
C GLY A 86 2.96 -9.67 7.38
N GLU A 87 1.85 -9.57 8.11
CA GLU A 87 1.34 -10.69 8.89
C GLU A 87 0.91 -11.85 8.01
N MET A 88 0.35 -11.58 6.84
CA MET A 88 0.02 -12.64 5.89
C MET A 88 1.25 -13.42 5.44
N ILE A 89 2.35 -12.72 5.20
CA ILE A 89 3.60 -13.38 4.81
C ILE A 89 4.15 -14.22 5.97
N GLU A 90 4.09 -13.70 7.20
CA GLU A 90 4.53 -14.44 8.39
C GLU A 90 3.78 -15.76 8.53
N LEU A 91 2.47 -15.74 8.30
CA LEU A 91 1.66 -16.95 8.35
C LEU A 91 2.06 -17.96 7.27
N LYS A 92 2.35 -17.48 6.06
CA LYS A 92 2.80 -18.36 4.98
C LYS A 92 4.13 -19.04 5.31
N VAL A 93 5.06 -18.27 5.86
CA VAL A 93 6.38 -18.82 6.25
C VAL A 93 6.20 -19.86 7.34
N ALA A 94 5.38 -19.59 8.35
CA ALA A 94 5.11 -20.53 9.43
C ALA A 94 4.54 -21.83 8.88
N LYS A 95 3.61 -21.75 7.93
CA LYS A 95 3.03 -22.94 7.31
C LYS A 95 4.04 -23.77 6.54
N LYS A 96 5.02 -23.13 5.91
CA LYS A 96 6.05 -23.84 5.14
C LYS A 96 7.02 -24.60 6.03
N ILE A 97 7.21 -24.12 7.24
CA ILE A 97 8.15 -24.75 8.19
C ILE A 97 7.52 -25.99 8.82
N GLU A 98 6.22 -26.03 8.96
CA GLU A 98 5.51 -27.19 9.45
C GLU A 98 5.49 -28.30 8.39
#